data_0af614d8d2e5330f511c4c988d42986a
#
_entry.id   0af614d8d2e5330f511c4c988d42986a
#
_cell.length_a   1.000
_cell.length_b   1.000
_cell.length_c   1.000
_cell.angle_alpha   90.00
_cell.angle_beta   90.00
_cell.angle_gamma   90.00
#
_symmetry.space_group_name_H-M   'P 1'
#
loop_
_entity.id
_entity.type
_entity.pdbx_description
1 polymer ?
#
loop_
_entity_poly.entity_id
_entity_poly.type
_entity_poly.pdbx_seq_one_letter_code
_entity_poly.pdbx_strand_id
1 'polypeptide(L)'
;PAGPIVGFEAKDAPASASLADLRSGLDESWRSGEDASSRFKMFRALADESRAAWLGFVVARTLEASLNMAGERQITFQDHLGRTIGIDMAQWWRPTAANYFDRVSKQVILDALTDVGGMELSSRFASVKKGDLAMSAERVFAGTYITEVEVRERALAWVPEVMRFAEQPEIPADNEAQSPDADCVANDDNQPPSELAA
;
A
#
# COMPACT_ATOMS: atom_id res chain seq x y z
N PRO A 1 12.25 -9.69 15.97
CA PRO A 1 10.99 -9.85 15.26
C PRO A 1 9.86 -9.68 16.27
N ALA A 2 8.96 -8.73 16.02
CA ALA A 2 7.77 -8.58 16.85
C ALA A 2 6.96 -9.87 16.74
N GLY A 3 6.56 -10.44 17.89
CA GLY A 3 5.71 -11.63 17.91
C GLY A 3 4.34 -11.37 17.25
N PRO A 4 3.58 -12.45 16.99
CA PRO A 4 2.26 -12.30 16.39
C PRO A 4 1.38 -11.41 17.27
N ILE A 5 0.59 -10.56 16.62
CA ILE A 5 -0.35 -9.67 17.29
C ILE A 5 -1.47 -10.52 17.88
N VAL A 6 -1.52 -10.64 19.19
CA VAL A 6 -2.59 -11.38 19.88
C VAL A 6 -3.93 -10.70 19.56
N GLY A 7 -4.90 -11.49 19.05
CA GLY A 7 -6.24 -11.00 18.71
C GLY A 7 -6.39 -10.35 17.33
N PHE A 8 -5.32 -10.35 16.49
CA PHE A 8 -5.40 -9.93 15.10
C PHE A 8 -4.71 -10.96 14.23
N GLU A 9 -5.46 -11.64 13.40
CA GLU A 9 -4.92 -12.49 12.35
C GLU A 9 -5.07 -11.77 11.00
N ALA A 10 -4.02 -11.80 10.17
CA ALA A 10 -4.03 -11.15 8.86
C ALA A 10 -5.20 -11.59 7.97
N LYS A 11 -5.69 -12.83 8.15
CA LYS A 11 -6.86 -13.35 7.43
C LYS A 11 -8.14 -12.59 7.76
N ASP A 12 -8.24 -11.97 8.95
CA ASP A 12 -9.44 -11.26 9.41
C ASP A 12 -9.42 -9.78 9.00
N ALA A 13 -8.35 -9.32 8.35
CA ALA A 13 -8.29 -7.98 7.80
C ALA A 13 -9.29 -7.81 6.65
N PRO A 14 -9.99 -6.65 6.54
CA PRO A 14 -10.96 -6.41 5.46
C PRO A 14 -10.39 -6.64 4.07
N ALA A 15 -9.14 -6.24 3.81
CA ALA A 15 -8.47 -6.47 2.54
C ALA A 15 -8.24 -7.98 2.26
N SER A 16 -7.91 -8.77 3.29
CA SER A 16 -7.76 -10.23 3.15
C SER A 16 -9.09 -10.91 2.85
N ALA A 17 -10.16 -10.49 3.51
CA ALA A 17 -11.52 -10.99 3.25
C ALA A 17 -11.93 -10.66 1.80
N SER A 18 -11.77 -9.42 1.35
CA SER A 18 -12.07 -9.02 -0.03
C SER A 18 -11.25 -9.79 -1.06
N LEU A 19 -9.97 -10.06 -0.77
CA LEU A 19 -9.13 -10.86 -1.67
C LEU A 19 -9.58 -12.33 -1.71
N ALA A 20 -10.06 -12.88 -0.60
CA ALA A 20 -10.63 -14.22 -0.54
C ALA A 20 -11.96 -14.31 -1.32
N ASP A 21 -12.82 -13.29 -1.20
CA ASP A 21 -14.07 -13.18 -1.97
C ASP A 21 -13.80 -13.08 -3.47
N LEU A 22 -12.86 -12.23 -3.89
CA LEU A 22 -12.42 -12.17 -5.28
C LEU A 22 -11.93 -13.53 -5.76
N ARG A 23 -11.13 -14.22 -4.96
CA ARG A 23 -10.61 -15.56 -5.28
C ARG A 23 -11.73 -16.56 -5.49
N SER A 24 -12.78 -16.52 -4.67
CA SER A 24 -13.92 -17.43 -4.77
C SER A 24 -14.77 -17.19 -6.02
N GLY A 25 -14.78 -15.98 -6.55
CA GLY A 25 -15.51 -15.60 -7.76
C GLY A 25 -14.76 -15.87 -9.08
N LEU A 26 -13.49 -16.31 -9.03
CA LEU A 26 -12.73 -16.59 -10.24
C LEU A 26 -13.18 -17.88 -10.93
N ASP A 27 -13.26 -17.85 -12.26
CA ASP A 27 -13.55 -19.02 -13.06
C ASP A 27 -12.38 -20.03 -13.03
N GLU A 28 -12.55 -21.12 -12.31
CA GLU A 28 -11.54 -22.18 -12.14
C GLU A 28 -11.68 -23.33 -13.13
N SER A 29 -12.60 -23.28 -14.10
CA SER A 29 -12.87 -24.36 -15.04
C SER A 29 -11.62 -24.86 -15.78
N TRP A 30 -10.68 -23.94 -16.04
CA TRP A 30 -9.40 -24.24 -16.71
C TRP A 30 -8.48 -25.17 -15.89
N ARG A 31 -8.69 -25.28 -14.57
CA ARG A 31 -7.85 -26.12 -13.70
C ARG A 31 -8.10 -27.61 -13.85
N SER A 32 -9.21 -28.00 -14.50
CA SER A 32 -9.56 -29.40 -14.72
C SER A 32 -8.71 -30.11 -15.80
N GLY A 33 -7.88 -29.34 -16.53
CA GLY A 33 -6.95 -29.93 -17.50
C GLY A 33 -5.94 -30.89 -16.85
N GLU A 34 -5.64 -31.99 -17.50
CA GLU A 34 -4.77 -33.05 -16.98
C GLU A 34 -3.31 -32.57 -16.82
N ASP A 35 -2.81 -31.79 -17.77
CA ASP A 35 -1.45 -31.29 -17.83
C ASP A 35 -1.38 -29.76 -17.98
N ALA A 36 -0.19 -29.19 -17.92
CA ALA A 36 0.01 -27.75 -18.04
C ALA A 36 -0.43 -27.19 -19.40
N SER A 37 -0.23 -27.94 -20.48
CA SER A 37 -0.60 -27.52 -21.84
C SER A 37 -2.12 -27.49 -22.00
N SER A 38 -2.82 -28.49 -21.48
CA SER A 38 -4.30 -28.56 -21.45
C SER A 38 -4.87 -27.42 -20.62
N ARG A 39 -4.34 -27.17 -19.41
CA ARG A 39 -4.75 -26.05 -18.55
C ARG A 39 -4.54 -24.71 -19.24
N PHE A 40 -3.40 -24.52 -19.90
CA PHE A 40 -3.12 -23.29 -20.63
C PHE A 40 -4.10 -23.07 -21.79
N LYS A 41 -4.42 -24.12 -22.57
CA LYS A 41 -5.41 -24.02 -23.64
C LYS A 41 -6.80 -23.66 -23.09
N MET A 42 -7.20 -24.30 -21.99
CA MET A 42 -8.48 -24.01 -21.33
C MET A 42 -8.52 -22.61 -20.75
N PHE A 43 -7.41 -22.14 -20.12
CA PHE A 43 -7.30 -20.76 -19.63
C PHE A 43 -7.43 -19.75 -20.78
N ARG A 44 -6.77 -19.99 -21.92
CA ARG A 44 -6.90 -19.13 -23.10
C ARG A 44 -8.31 -19.10 -23.68
N ALA A 45 -9.09 -20.15 -23.48
CA ALA A 45 -10.48 -20.25 -23.96
C ALA A 45 -11.49 -19.55 -23.03
N LEU A 46 -11.08 -19.11 -21.83
CA LEU A 46 -11.93 -18.31 -20.95
C LEU A 46 -12.31 -16.98 -21.63
N ALA A 47 -13.45 -16.44 -21.22
CA ALA A 47 -13.83 -15.07 -21.59
C ALA A 47 -12.76 -14.05 -21.17
N ASP A 48 -12.66 -12.94 -21.87
CA ASP A 48 -11.65 -11.90 -21.64
C ASP A 48 -11.75 -11.33 -20.24
N GLU A 49 -12.96 -11.15 -19.72
CA GLU A 49 -13.22 -10.69 -18.36
C GLU A 49 -12.68 -11.67 -17.32
N SER A 50 -12.90 -12.99 -17.53
CA SER A 50 -12.39 -14.01 -16.62
C SER A 50 -10.86 -14.05 -16.61
N ARG A 51 -10.22 -13.92 -17.78
CA ARG A 51 -8.75 -13.83 -17.87
C ARG A 51 -8.21 -12.56 -17.21
N ALA A 52 -8.85 -11.41 -17.42
CA ALA A 52 -8.49 -10.15 -16.79
C ALA A 52 -8.64 -10.22 -15.27
N ALA A 53 -9.71 -10.83 -14.75
CA ALA A 53 -9.91 -11.04 -13.32
C ALA A 53 -8.80 -11.90 -12.70
N TRP A 54 -8.39 -12.98 -13.36
CA TRP A 54 -7.26 -13.80 -12.94
C TRP A 54 -5.95 -13.03 -12.93
N LEU A 55 -5.68 -12.24 -13.98
CA LEU A 55 -4.46 -11.42 -14.07
C LEU A 55 -4.44 -10.39 -12.93
N GLY A 56 -5.54 -9.66 -12.72
CA GLY A 56 -5.65 -8.70 -11.63
C GLY A 56 -5.44 -9.33 -10.27
N PHE A 57 -6.01 -10.51 -10.02
CA PHE A 57 -5.83 -11.25 -8.78
C PHE A 57 -4.36 -11.66 -8.55
N VAL A 58 -3.70 -12.19 -9.57
CA VAL A 58 -2.28 -12.61 -9.47
C VAL A 58 -1.40 -11.39 -9.25
N VAL A 59 -1.60 -10.30 -9.99
CA VAL A 59 -0.84 -9.05 -9.81
C VAL A 59 -1.03 -8.51 -8.40
N ALA A 60 -2.28 -8.41 -7.91
CA ALA A 60 -2.55 -7.95 -6.55
C ALA A 60 -1.81 -8.75 -5.47
N ARG A 61 -1.66 -10.07 -5.68
CA ARG A 61 -0.92 -10.93 -4.76
C ARG A 61 0.60 -10.82 -4.84
N THR A 62 1.12 -10.28 -5.92
CA THR A 62 2.57 -10.07 -6.10
C THR A 62 3.03 -8.67 -5.68
N LEU A 63 2.09 -7.75 -5.40
CA LEU A 63 2.41 -6.43 -4.88
C LEU A 63 2.81 -6.55 -3.41
N GLU A 64 4.09 -6.38 -3.13
CA GLU A 64 4.62 -6.33 -1.79
C GLU A 64 4.93 -4.88 -1.42
N ALA A 65 4.31 -4.40 -0.33
CA ALA A 65 4.66 -3.12 0.28
C ALA A 65 5.51 -3.37 1.52
N SER A 66 6.78 -3.01 1.48
CA SER A 66 7.66 -3.05 2.64
C SER A 66 7.64 -1.70 3.35
N LEU A 67 7.27 -1.69 4.63
CA LEU A 67 7.48 -0.53 5.48
C LEU A 67 8.97 -0.45 5.80
N ASN A 68 9.63 0.63 5.38
CA ASN A 68 11.00 0.87 5.79
C ASN A 68 11.03 1.26 7.27
N MET A 69 11.49 0.35 8.12
CA MET A 69 11.61 0.57 9.56
C MET A 69 12.75 1.52 9.96
N ALA A 70 13.56 1.99 9.01
CA ALA A 70 14.76 2.79 9.25
C ALA A 70 14.52 4.31 9.36
N GLY A 71 13.29 4.77 9.46
CA GLY A 71 12.97 6.15 9.87
C GLY A 71 12.76 7.16 8.75
N GLU A 72 13.24 6.96 7.54
CA GLU A 72 12.90 7.80 6.39
C GLU A 72 11.97 7.05 5.44
N ARG A 73 10.78 7.60 5.26
CA ARG A 73 9.82 7.05 4.29
C ARG A 73 10.27 7.42 2.89
N GLN A 74 10.74 6.42 2.15
CA GLN A 74 10.95 6.60 0.71
C GLN A 74 9.61 6.52 -0.01
N ILE A 75 9.37 7.43 -0.96
CA ILE A 75 8.23 7.38 -1.86
C ILE A 75 8.44 6.19 -2.79
N THR A 76 7.51 5.25 -2.75
CA THR A 76 7.60 3.99 -3.47
C THR A 76 6.68 4.00 -4.69
N PHE A 77 6.89 3.02 -5.58
CA PHE A 77 5.95 2.75 -6.67
C PHE A 77 4.54 2.46 -6.14
N GLN A 78 4.43 1.82 -4.97
CA GLN A 78 3.14 1.56 -4.31
C GLN A 78 2.42 2.84 -3.89
N ASP A 79 3.16 3.87 -3.45
CA ASP A 79 2.57 5.19 -3.16
C ASP A 79 1.99 5.82 -4.42
N HIS A 80 2.75 5.77 -5.54
CA HIS A 80 2.28 6.27 -6.82
C HIS A 80 1.04 5.49 -7.31
N LEU A 81 1.09 4.16 -7.27
CA LEU A 81 -0.02 3.30 -7.66
C LEU A 81 -1.27 3.57 -6.83
N GLY A 82 -1.14 3.59 -5.49
CA GLY A 82 -2.25 3.82 -4.58
C GLY A 82 -2.96 5.15 -4.84
N ARG A 83 -2.21 6.20 -5.13
CA ARG A 83 -2.78 7.51 -5.52
C ARG A 83 -3.45 7.48 -6.88
N THR A 84 -2.78 6.88 -7.88
CA THR A 84 -3.29 6.83 -9.25
C THR A 84 -4.64 6.11 -9.34
N ILE A 85 -4.82 5.02 -8.59
CA ILE A 85 -6.08 4.27 -8.55
C ILE A 85 -7.03 4.73 -7.43
N GLY A 86 -6.66 5.77 -6.67
CA GLY A 86 -7.53 6.40 -5.68
C GLY A 86 -7.85 5.51 -4.47
N ILE A 87 -6.89 4.74 -3.96
CA ILE A 87 -7.11 3.90 -2.77
C ILE A 87 -7.29 4.80 -1.55
N ASP A 88 -8.45 4.71 -0.91
CA ASP A 88 -8.70 5.28 0.41
C ASP A 88 -8.44 4.24 1.49
N MET A 89 -7.29 4.36 2.17
CA MET A 89 -6.89 3.43 3.23
C MET A 89 -7.85 3.39 4.42
N ALA A 90 -8.64 4.46 4.65
CA ALA A 90 -9.61 4.48 5.73
C ALA A 90 -10.79 3.50 5.50
N GLN A 91 -11.03 3.09 4.28
CA GLN A 91 -12.02 2.05 3.95
C GLN A 91 -11.52 0.64 4.25
N TRP A 92 -10.20 0.43 4.24
CA TRP A 92 -9.58 -0.88 4.38
C TRP A 92 -9.03 -1.14 5.77
N TRP A 93 -8.78 -0.10 6.53
CA TRP A 93 -8.21 -0.22 7.87
C TRP A 93 -8.75 0.86 8.81
N ARG A 94 -9.07 0.45 10.04
CA ARG A 94 -9.50 1.35 11.12
C ARG A 94 -8.64 1.13 12.36
N PRO A 95 -8.22 2.20 13.05
CA PRO A 95 -7.46 2.06 14.28
C PRO A 95 -8.36 1.56 15.41
N THR A 96 -7.89 0.52 16.10
CA THR A 96 -8.50 0.02 17.34
C THR A 96 -7.47 0.05 18.47
N ALA A 97 -7.90 -0.16 19.71
CA ALA A 97 -6.98 -0.34 20.83
C ALA A 97 -6.01 -1.49 20.50
N ALA A 98 -6.52 -2.64 20.10
CA ALA A 98 -5.73 -3.84 19.89
C ALA A 98 -4.74 -3.76 18.72
N ASN A 99 -5.14 -3.18 17.57
CA ASN A 99 -4.30 -3.15 16.38
C ASN A 99 -3.34 -1.95 16.32
N TYR A 100 -3.64 -0.85 17.03
CA TYR A 100 -2.85 0.37 16.94
C TYR A 100 -2.58 1.06 18.28
N PHE A 101 -3.62 1.51 19.02
CA PHE A 101 -3.45 2.45 20.14
C PHE A 101 -2.70 1.84 21.33
N ASP A 102 -2.83 0.55 21.63
CA ASP A 102 -2.05 -0.12 22.67
C ASP A 102 -0.56 -0.28 22.31
N ARG A 103 -0.21 -0.15 21.03
CA ARG A 103 1.13 -0.38 20.49
C ARG A 103 1.97 0.86 20.35
N VAL A 104 1.33 2.03 20.30
CA VAL A 104 1.99 3.34 20.19
C VAL A 104 2.14 4.01 21.54
N SER A 105 2.95 5.05 21.65
CA SER A 105 3.08 5.84 22.87
C SER A 105 1.82 6.67 23.16
N LYS A 106 1.65 7.06 24.44
CA LYS A 106 0.55 7.96 24.83
C LYS A 106 0.56 9.26 24.00
N GLN A 107 1.74 9.79 23.70
CA GLN A 107 1.89 11.02 22.94
C GLN A 107 1.34 10.84 21.52
N VAL A 108 1.68 9.76 20.84
CA VAL A 108 1.14 9.46 19.50
C VAL A 108 -0.39 9.38 19.48
N ILE A 109 -1.01 8.84 20.54
CA ILE A 109 -2.48 8.84 20.65
C ILE A 109 -3.02 10.27 20.78
N LEU A 110 -2.39 11.10 21.62
CA LEU A 110 -2.79 12.50 21.80
C LEU A 110 -2.59 13.33 20.53
N ASP A 111 -1.51 13.07 19.80
CA ASP A 111 -1.24 13.72 18.50
C ASP A 111 -2.33 13.35 17.49
N ALA A 112 -2.70 12.08 17.39
CA ALA A 112 -3.79 11.63 16.53
C ALA A 112 -5.14 12.27 16.91
N LEU A 113 -5.43 12.44 18.20
CA LEU A 113 -6.63 13.16 18.67
C LEU A 113 -6.56 14.65 18.32
N THR A 114 -5.35 15.23 18.35
CA THR A 114 -5.13 16.62 17.92
C THR A 114 -5.37 16.80 16.42
N ASP A 115 -4.94 15.84 15.60
CA ASP A 115 -5.16 15.85 14.14
C ASP A 115 -6.66 15.96 13.77
N VAL A 116 -7.51 15.26 14.52
CA VAL A 116 -8.94 15.18 14.17
C VAL A 116 -9.82 16.23 14.87
N GLY A 117 -9.50 16.57 16.12
CA GLY A 117 -10.33 17.46 16.93
C GLY A 117 -9.60 18.66 17.56
N GLY A 118 -8.32 18.88 17.15
CA GLY A 118 -7.49 19.95 17.68
C GLY A 118 -7.07 19.75 19.15
N MET A 119 -6.39 20.75 19.68
CA MET A 119 -5.92 20.77 21.06
C MET A 119 -7.06 20.63 22.08
N GLU A 120 -8.27 21.05 21.74
CA GLU A 120 -9.41 20.93 22.63
C GLU A 120 -9.78 19.46 22.88
N LEU A 121 -9.84 18.65 21.82
CA LEU A 121 -10.15 17.23 21.96
C LEU A 121 -9.03 16.49 22.71
N SER A 122 -7.76 16.70 22.34
CA SER A 122 -6.63 16.00 22.96
C SER A 122 -6.46 16.36 24.44
N SER A 123 -6.71 17.61 24.84
CA SER A 123 -6.59 18.06 26.23
C SER A 123 -7.60 17.37 27.16
N ARG A 124 -8.79 16.99 26.67
CA ARG A 124 -9.79 16.22 27.45
C ARG A 124 -9.22 14.88 27.91
N PHE A 125 -8.25 14.33 27.20
CA PHE A 125 -7.66 13.03 27.44
C PHE A 125 -6.23 13.08 28.03
N ALA A 126 -5.65 14.26 28.19
CA ALA A 126 -4.26 14.43 28.59
C ALA A 126 -3.91 13.74 29.95
N SER A 127 -4.86 13.74 30.89
CA SER A 127 -4.67 13.12 32.22
C SER A 127 -5.05 11.62 32.26
N VAL A 128 -5.65 11.09 31.20
CA VAL A 128 -6.13 9.69 31.14
C VAL A 128 -4.93 8.72 31.06
N LYS A 129 -5.02 7.57 31.74
CA LYS A 129 -4.02 6.50 31.64
C LYS A 129 -4.01 5.89 30.24
N LYS A 130 -2.83 5.41 29.78
CA LYS A 130 -2.64 4.93 28.40
C LYS A 130 -3.68 3.88 27.97
N GLY A 131 -3.99 2.88 28.79
CA GLY A 131 -4.97 1.84 28.43
C GLY A 131 -6.39 2.40 28.24
N ASP A 132 -6.84 3.27 29.17
CA ASP A 132 -8.15 3.90 29.05
C ASP A 132 -8.19 4.89 27.89
N LEU A 133 -7.05 5.54 27.61
CA LEU A 133 -6.89 6.43 26.47
C LEU A 133 -7.01 5.66 25.15
N ALA A 134 -6.39 4.49 25.04
CA ALA A 134 -6.46 3.63 23.85
C ALA A 134 -7.91 3.24 23.52
N MET A 135 -8.68 2.81 24.53
CA MET A 135 -10.11 2.49 24.35
C MET A 135 -10.95 3.71 24.00
N SER A 136 -10.63 4.87 24.58
CA SER A 136 -11.35 6.11 24.28
C SER A 136 -11.04 6.58 22.87
N ALA A 137 -9.79 6.52 22.43
CA ALA A 137 -9.36 6.83 21.07
C ALA A 137 -10.08 5.92 20.06
N GLU A 138 -10.14 4.61 20.29
CA GLU A 138 -10.89 3.69 19.43
C GLU A 138 -12.33 4.18 19.20
N ARG A 139 -13.06 4.60 20.26
CA ARG A 139 -14.44 5.11 20.13
C ARG A 139 -14.50 6.41 19.36
N VAL A 140 -13.50 7.29 19.54
CA VAL A 140 -13.39 8.55 18.78
C VAL A 140 -13.24 8.24 17.30
N PHE A 141 -12.27 7.39 16.94
CA PHE A 141 -11.95 7.03 15.56
C PHE A 141 -12.99 6.09 14.91
N ALA A 142 -13.80 5.41 15.71
CA ALA A 142 -15.01 4.70 15.24
C ALA A 142 -16.21 5.63 15.01
N GLY A 143 -16.08 6.94 15.29
CA GLY A 143 -17.15 7.91 15.12
C GLY A 143 -18.33 7.78 16.12
N THR A 144 -18.14 6.99 17.19
CA THR A 144 -19.22 6.70 18.16
C THR A 144 -19.21 7.61 19.39
N TYR A 145 -18.14 8.36 19.60
CA TYR A 145 -17.95 9.21 20.79
C TYR A 145 -18.19 10.71 20.52
N ILE A 146 -18.03 11.16 19.29
CA ILE A 146 -18.04 12.57 18.91
C ILE A 146 -19.37 12.93 18.24
N THR A 147 -19.98 14.01 18.71
CA THR A 147 -21.25 14.54 18.18
C THR A 147 -21.04 15.58 17.09
N GLU A 148 -19.91 16.29 17.12
CA GLU A 148 -19.53 17.30 16.11
C GLU A 148 -19.23 16.59 14.77
N VAL A 149 -20.05 16.91 13.77
CA VAL A 149 -20.02 16.22 12.46
C VAL A 149 -18.66 16.30 11.80
N GLU A 150 -18.05 17.49 11.74
CA GLU A 150 -16.75 17.70 11.11
C GLU A 150 -15.61 16.92 11.78
N VAL A 151 -15.61 16.85 13.11
CA VAL A 151 -14.59 16.08 13.86
C VAL A 151 -14.79 14.60 13.63
N ARG A 152 -16.06 14.15 13.61
CA ARG A 152 -16.40 12.75 13.35
C ARG A 152 -15.98 12.33 11.93
N GLU A 153 -16.20 13.15 10.93
CA GLU A 153 -15.79 12.88 9.54
C GLU A 153 -14.29 12.79 9.44
N ARG A 154 -13.54 13.73 10.03
CA ARG A 154 -12.07 13.66 10.09
C ARG A 154 -11.58 12.41 10.81
N ALA A 155 -12.22 12.02 11.91
CA ALA A 155 -11.88 10.81 12.65
C ALA A 155 -12.14 9.54 11.82
N LEU A 156 -13.24 9.51 11.06
CA LEU A 156 -13.57 8.38 10.18
C LEU A 156 -12.66 8.31 8.96
N ALA A 157 -12.11 9.41 8.49
CA ALA A 157 -11.16 9.45 7.38
C ALA A 157 -9.68 9.30 7.82
N TRP A 158 -9.41 9.33 9.14
CA TRP A 158 -8.06 9.34 9.66
C TRP A 158 -7.37 7.98 9.53
N VAL A 159 -6.13 8.01 9.05
CA VAL A 159 -5.15 6.92 9.11
C VAL A 159 -3.80 7.47 9.51
N PRO A 160 -2.91 6.67 10.14
CA PRO A 160 -1.55 7.08 10.45
C PRO A 160 -0.82 7.54 9.20
N GLU A 161 0.12 8.48 9.34
CA GLU A 161 0.91 9.01 8.23
C GLU A 161 1.61 7.91 7.42
N VAL A 162 2.11 6.87 8.09
CA VAL A 162 2.75 5.71 7.44
C VAL A 162 1.83 4.91 6.52
N MET A 163 0.52 5.08 6.63
CA MET A 163 -0.49 4.44 5.79
C MET A 163 -1.04 5.38 4.70
N ARG A 164 -0.64 6.65 4.69
CA ARG A 164 -1.00 7.58 3.63
C ARG A 164 -0.04 7.40 2.47
N PHE A 165 -0.55 7.45 1.26
CA PHE A 165 0.31 7.44 0.08
C PHE A 165 1.02 8.79 -0.03
N ALA A 166 2.36 8.78 0.05
CA ALA A 166 3.17 10.00 0.01
C ALA A 166 3.00 10.73 -1.33
N GLU A 167 2.92 12.06 -1.27
CA GLU A 167 2.91 12.89 -2.47
C GLU A 167 4.32 12.89 -3.08
N GLN A 168 4.37 12.65 -4.39
CA GLN A 168 5.61 12.83 -5.13
C GLN A 168 5.86 14.33 -5.28
N PRO A 169 7.03 14.86 -4.90
CA PRO A 169 7.32 16.25 -5.23
C PRO A 169 7.17 16.43 -6.74
N GLU A 170 6.42 17.46 -7.15
CA GLU A 170 6.32 17.80 -8.56
C GLU A 170 7.73 18.05 -9.08
N ILE A 171 8.19 17.20 -9.99
CA ILE A 171 9.42 17.46 -10.74
C ILE A 171 9.06 18.62 -11.67
N PRO A 172 9.70 19.79 -11.54
CA PRO A 172 9.45 20.88 -12.47
C PRO A 172 9.68 20.37 -13.88
N ALA A 173 8.76 20.63 -14.79
CA ALA A 173 8.77 20.15 -16.19
C ALA A 173 9.95 20.68 -17.03
N ASP A 174 10.88 21.44 -16.46
CA ASP A 174 11.97 22.12 -17.15
C ASP A 174 13.22 21.27 -17.42
N ASN A 175 13.21 19.95 -17.13
CA ASN A 175 14.40 19.10 -17.31
C ASN A 175 14.28 18.05 -18.44
N GLU A 176 13.36 18.22 -19.40
CA GLU A 176 13.29 17.34 -20.59
C GLU A 176 14.16 17.78 -21.76
N ALA A 177 15.21 18.57 -21.57
CA ALA A 177 16.08 19.02 -22.65
C ALA A 177 17.58 18.90 -22.34
N GLN A 178 18.04 17.72 -21.95
CA GLN A 178 19.45 17.36 -22.13
C GLN A 178 19.55 15.86 -22.47
N SER A 179 19.26 15.55 -23.73
CA SER A 179 19.82 14.33 -24.35
C SER A 179 21.32 14.57 -24.47
N PRO A 180 22.17 13.70 -23.93
CA PRO A 180 23.59 13.74 -24.29
C PRO A 180 23.70 13.33 -25.76
N ASP A 181 24.13 14.28 -26.61
CA ASP A 181 24.57 14.01 -27.95
C ASP A 181 25.54 12.82 -27.94
N ALA A 182 25.13 11.75 -28.58
CA ALA A 182 25.99 10.61 -28.85
C ALA A 182 26.97 11.02 -29.95
N ASP A 183 28.13 11.52 -29.52
CA ASP A 183 29.31 11.64 -30.37
C ASP A 183 29.80 10.21 -30.71
N CYS A 184 29.25 9.64 -31.76
CA CYS A 184 29.78 8.44 -32.40
C CYS A 184 31.05 8.84 -33.15
N VAL A 185 32.18 8.77 -32.46
CA VAL A 185 33.48 8.77 -33.10
C VAL A 185 33.64 7.44 -33.84
N ALA A 186 33.50 7.52 -35.17
CA ALA A 186 33.86 6.44 -36.09
C ALA A 186 35.38 6.25 -36.05
N ASN A 187 35.85 5.18 -35.41
CA ASN A 187 37.20 4.68 -35.60
C ASN A 187 37.22 3.80 -36.87
N ASP A 188 37.67 4.40 -37.91
CA ASP A 188 38.06 3.72 -39.16
C ASP A 188 39.49 3.24 -39.01
N ASP A 189 39.70 2.00 -38.53
CA ASP A 189 40.98 1.30 -38.58
C ASP A 189 40.84 0.08 -39.47
N ASN A 190 40.84 0.38 -40.75
CA ASN A 190 41.03 -0.59 -41.84
C ASN A 190 42.55 -0.81 -42.06
N GLN A 191 43.15 -1.79 -41.35
CA GLN A 191 44.52 -2.21 -41.60
C GLN A 191 44.53 -3.69 -42.00
N PRO A 192 45.01 -3.99 -43.23
CA PRO A 192 45.08 -5.37 -43.73
C PRO A 192 46.20 -6.15 -43.04
N PRO A 193 46.03 -7.49 -42.85
CA PRO A 193 47.05 -8.31 -42.24
C PRO A 193 48.25 -8.51 -43.19
N SER A 194 49.41 -8.18 -42.70
CA SER A 194 50.69 -8.50 -43.38
C SER A 194 50.97 -10.00 -43.35
N GLU A 195 51.19 -10.58 -44.50
CA GLU A 195 51.82 -11.88 -44.72
C GLU A 195 53.18 -11.90 -44.04
N LEU A 196 53.47 -12.95 -43.32
CA LEU A 196 54.82 -13.38 -43.02
C LEU A 196 54.98 -14.88 -43.31
N ALA A 197 55.65 -15.13 -44.41
CA ALA A 197 56.23 -16.41 -44.74
C ALA A 197 57.51 -16.70 -43.88
N ALA A 198 57.61 -17.87 -43.35
CA ALA A 198 58.75 -18.75 -43.29
C ALA A 198 58.47 -19.98 -42.39
#